data_0099b9f42ed031434187563d5eb65c9d
#
_entry.id   0099b9f42ed031434187563d5eb65c9d
#
_cell.length_a   1.000
_cell.length_b   1.000
_cell.length_c   1.000
_cell.angle_alpha   90.00
_cell.angle_beta   90.00
_cell.angle_gamma   90.00
#
_symmetry.space_group_name_H-M   'P 1'
#
loop_
_entity.id
_entity.type
_entity.pdbx_description
1 polymer ?
#
loop_
_entity_poly.entity_id
_entity_poly.type
_entity_poly.pdbx_seq_one_letter_code
_entity_poly.pdbx_strand_id
1 'polypeptide(L)'
;EQNKEDGGNRKYILVQLPELCDPESEAFKVDYKTIADISKERIVRAIKKIEKEIKGNKNLLNENENKNLDLGFKAFKLSPSNFKIWRGNEITEENLVEQLDAFTNPVREESKKENMLFELILKAGYLLTDKIEVKEKFYAVNNGELIIALEEMNEKIIGNIISAQPKKVITLDNLFTDNDQLKANTVLQMKDTGIDFKTI
;
A
#
# COMPACT_ATOMS: atom_id res chain seq x y z
N GLU A 1 24.75 6.00 0.60
CA GLU A 1 26.21 5.98 0.86
C GLU A 1 26.48 5.62 2.33
N GLN A 2 25.96 6.34 3.30
CA GLN A 2 26.25 6.15 4.73
C GLN A 2 25.92 4.73 5.23
N ASN A 3 24.79 4.12 4.82
CA ASN A 3 24.46 2.73 5.15
C ASN A 3 25.48 1.72 4.58
N LYS A 4 26.10 2.05 3.44
CA LYS A 4 27.16 1.24 2.83
C LYS A 4 28.47 1.35 3.62
N GLU A 5 28.78 2.52 4.15
CA GLU A 5 30.03 2.80 4.85
C GLU A 5 30.07 2.18 6.24
N ASP A 6 28.95 2.23 6.97
CA ASP A 6 28.87 1.83 8.37
C ASP A 6 27.95 0.63 8.66
N GLY A 7 27.40 -0.02 7.61
CA GLY A 7 26.47 -1.15 7.75
C GLY A 7 25.12 -0.77 8.38
N GLY A 8 24.79 0.52 8.44
CA GLY A 8 23.55 1.02 9.02
C GLY A 8 22.31 0.66 8.17
N ASN A 9 21.13 0.80 8.77
CA ASN A 9 19.84 0.57 8.11
C ASN A 9 18.94 1.82 8.24
N ARG A 10 19.45 2.96 7.81
CA ARG A 10 18.69 4.23 7.84
C ARG A 10 17.65 4.22 6.74
N LYS A 11 16.44 4.61 7.09
CA LYS A 11 15.35 4.85 6.14
C LYS A 11 15.14 6.35 5.99
N TYR A 12 14.56 6.77 4.88
CA TYR A 12 14.22 8.18 4.65
C TYR A 12 12.81 8.30 4.09
N ILE A 13 12.17 9.43 4.35
CA ILE A 13 10.91 9.84 3.75
C ILE A 13 11.13 11.23 3.17
N LEU A 14 10.87 11.39 1.89
CA LEU A 14 10.93 12.66 1.17
C LEU A 14 9.53 13.06 0.77
N VAL A 15 9.16 14.31 1.06
CA VAL A 15 7.88 14.90 0.64
C VAL A 15 8.20 16.10 -0.25
N GLN A 16 7.66 16.11 -1.47
CA GLN A 16 7.83 17.18 -2.43
C GLN A 16 6.47 17.58 -2.99
N LEU A 17 6.18 18.88 -2.99
CA LEU A 17 5.04 19.43 -3.70
C LEU A 17 5.21 19.24 -5.21
N PRO A 18 4.11 19.07 -5.97
CA PRO A 18 4.18 18.90 -7.42
C PRO A 18 4.39 20.23 -8.16
N GLU A 19 5.38 21.00 -7.73
CA GLU A 19 5.77 22.25 -8.37
C GLU A 19 6.24 21.99 -9.81
N LEU A 20 5.70 22.74 -10.76
CA LEU A 20 6.07 22.62 -12.16
C LEU A 20 7.47 23.18 -12.39
N CYS A 21 8.23 22.53 -13.25
CA CYS A 21 9.47 23.07 -13.77
C CYS A 21 9.17 24.22 -14.75
N ASP A 22 10.05 25.21 -14.80
CA ASP A 22 9.99 26.26 -15.81
C ASP A 22 10.03 25.63 -17.22
N PRO A 23 9.08 25.95 -18.10
CA PRO A 23 9.06 25.44 -19.48
C PRO A 23 10.34 25.69 -20.27
N GLU A 24 11.07 26.77 -19.96
CA GLU A 24 12.35 27.12 -20.59
C GLU A 24 13.56 26.39 -20.00
N SER A 25 13.36 25.69 -18.86
CA SER A 25 14.44 24.97 -18.18
C SER A 25 14.89 23.73 -18.96
N GLU A 26 16.18 23.40 -18.82
CA GLU A 26 16.74 22.17 -19.37
C GLU A 26 16.02 20.90 -18.84
N ALA A 27 15.60 20.93 -17.58
CA ALA A 27 14.85 19.83 -16.98
C ALA A 27 13.52 19.57 -17.71
N PHE A 28 12.78 20.64 -18.03
CA PHE A 28 11.51 20.51 -18.75
C PHE A 28 11.70 19.99 -20.18
N LYS A 29 12.76 20.44 -20.89
CA LYS A 29 13.12 19.99 -22.24
C LYS A 29 13.43 18.50 -22.32
N VAL A 30 13.93 17.91 -21.23
CA VAL A 30 14.19 16.45 -21.11
C VAL A 30 13.10 15.69 -20.38
N ASP A 31 11.88 16.24 -20.37
CA ASP A 31 10.63 15.64 -19.92
C ASP A 31 10.45 15.52 -18.38
N TYR A 32 11.24 16.23 -17.58
CA TYR A 32 10.95 16.40 -16.15
C TYR A 32 9.98 17.56 -15.97
N LYS A 33 8.71 17.25 -15.73
CA LYS A 33 7.65 18.26 -15.64
C LYS A 33 7.55 18.91 -14.26
N THR A 34 7.98 18.20 -13.22
CA THR A 34 7.90 18.65 -11.83
C THR A 34 9.25 18.51 -11.10
N ILE A 35 9.42 19.27 -10.02
CA ILE A 35 10.57 19.12 -9.11
C ILE A 35 10.64 17.71 -8.52
N ALA A 36 9.47 17.09 -8.29
CA ALA A 36 9.38 15.70 -7.81
C ALA A 36 9.98 14.71 -8.83
N ASP A 37 9.80 14.93 -10.15
CA ASP A 37 10.39 14.08 -11.19
C ASP A 37 11.92 14.17 -11.19
N ILE A 38 12.45 15.39 -11.04
CA ILE A 38 13.91 15.61 -10.93
C ILE A 38 14.45 14.89 -9.68
N SER A 39 13.77 15.02 -8.54
CA SER A 39 14.17 14.40 -7.29
C SER A 39 14.20 12.88 -7.40
N LYS A 40 13.17 12.28 -8.00
CA LYS A 40 13.08 10.84 -8.26
C LYS A 40 14.23 10.36 -9.16
N GLU A 41 14.49 11.05 -10.25
CA GLU A 41 15.59 10.69 -11.17
C GLU A 41 16.96 10.80 -10.51
N ARG A 42 17.19 11.80 -9.66
CA ARG A 42 18.44 11.91 -8.90
C ARG A 42 18.67 10.69 -8.01
N ILE A 43 17.63 10.19 -7.33
CA ILE A 43 17.71 8.99 -6.50
C ILE A 43 18.05 7.78 -7.38
N VAL A 44 17.36 7.60 -8.51
CA VAL A 44 17.64 6.50 -9.45
C VAL A 44 19.08 6.52 -9.95
N ARG A 45 19.60 7.70 -10.29
CA ARG A 45 21.01 7.85 -10.72
C ARG A 45 22.00 7.53 -9.61
N ALA A 46 21.71 7.97 -8.38
CA ALA A 46 22.54 7.67 -7.22
C ALA A 46 22.59 6.15 -6.96
N ILE A 47 21.45 5.47 -7.02
CA ILE A 47 21.37 4.01 -6.90
C ILE A 47 22.22 3.32 -7.96
N LYS A 48 22.05 3.69 -9.23
CA LYS A 48 22.82 3.12 -10.35
C LYS A 48 24.34 3.32 -10.18
N LYS A 49 24.75 4.48 -9.63
CA LYS A 49 26.15 4.76 -9.33
C LYS A 49 26.68 3.81 -8.25
N ILE A 50 25.96 3.68 -7.14
CA ILE A 50 26.32 2.78 -6.04
C ILE A 50 26.39 1.33 -6.52
N GLU A 51 25.42 0.85 -7.31
CA GLU A 51 25.43 -0.49 -7.89
C GLU A 51 26.66 -0.74 -8.77
N LYS A 52 27.07 0.25 -9.58
CA LYS A 52 28.29 0.14 -10.42
C LYS A 52 29.55 0.06 -9.57
N GLU A 53 29.64 0.85 -8.51
CA GLU A 53 30.78 0.83 -7.58
C GLU A 53 30.88 -0.52 -6.87
N ILE A 54 29.75 -1.09 -6.42
CA ILE A 54 29.69 -2.39 -5.78
C ILE A 54 30.16 -3.49 -6.76
N LYS A 55 29.68 -3.47 -8.02
CA LYS A 55 30.05 -4.45 -9.05
C LYS A 55 31.51 -4.30 -9.50
N GLY A 56 32.05 -3.07 -9.50
CA GLY A 56 33.42 -2.79 -9.91
C GLY A 56 34.48 -3.18 -8.87
N ASN A 57 34.13 -3.17 -7.60
CA ASN A 57 35.04 -3.45 -6.48
C ASN A 57 34.89 -4.91 -5.98
N LYS A 58 35.26 -5.88 -6.81
CA LYS A 58 35.24 -7.31 -6.42
C LYS A 58 36.14 -7.63 -5.20
N ASN A 59 37.00 -6.73 -4.78
CA ASN A 59 38.02 -6.99 -3.74
C ASN A 59 37.74 -6.32 -2.38
N LEU A 60 36.65 -5.54 -2.22
CA LEU A 60 36.49 -4.68 -1.02
C LEU A 60 35.38 -5.07 -0.06
N LEU A 61 34.50 -5.99 -0.42
CA LEU A 61 33.42 -6.40 0.48
C LEU A 61 33.20 -7.92 0.39
N ASN A 62 33.16 -8.57 1.54
CA ASN A 62 32.71 -9.96 1.64
C ASN A 62 31.34 -10.08 0.95
N GLU A 63 31.14 -11.12 0.13
CA GLU A 63 29.89 -11.36 -0.61
C GLU A 63 28.63 -11.31 0.28
N ASN A 64 28.78 -11.51 1.56
CA ASN A 64 27.70 -11.45 2.56
C ASN A 64 27.28 -10.01 2.95
N GLU A 65 28.17 -9.02 2.88
CA GLU A 65 27.85 -7.62 3.23
C GLU A 65 27.09 -6.92 2.09
N ASN A 66 27.36 -7.28 0.85
CA ASN A 66 26.64 -6.74 -0.32
C ASN A 66 25.19 -7.26 -0.47
N LYS A 67 24.87 -8.41 0.11
CA LYS A 67 23.53 -9.01 0.00
C LYS A 67 22.47 -8.29 0.83
N ASN A 68 22.86 -7.45 1.77
CA ASN A 68 21.94 -6.79 2.72
C ASN A 68 21.70 -5.31 2.43
N LEU A 69 22.30 -4.72 1.38
CA LEU A 69 22.10 -3.32 1.08
C LEU A 69 20.80 -3.11 0.31
N ASP A 70 19.77 -2.62 0.98
CA ASP A 70 18.52 -2.21 0.35
C ASP A 70 18.71 -0.84 -0.31
N LEU A 71 18.78 -0.83 -1.64
CA LEU A 71 18.87 0.37 -2.48
C LEU A 71 17.50 0.79 -3.04
N GLY A 72 16.45 0.06 -2.68
CA GLY A 72 15.10 0.33 -3.16
C GLY A 72 14.48 1.57 -2.56
N PHE A 73 13.52 2.15 -3.28
CA PHE A 73 12.59 3.15 -2.75
C PHE A 73 11.22 2.99 -3.42
N LYS A 74 10.18 3.45 -2.74
CA LYS A 74 8.83 3.51 -3.28
C LYS A 74 8.45 4.98 -3.48
N ALA A 75 7.85 5.32 -4.61
CA ALA A 75 7.34 6.66 -4.89
C ALA A 75 5.82 6.61 -4.94
N PHE A 76 5.19 7.49 -4.17
CA PHE A 76 3.73 7.60 -4.10
C PHE A 76 3.31 9.01 -4.49
N LYS A 77 2.10 9.13 -5.03
CA LYS A 77 1.43 10.40 -5.29
C LYS A 77 0.19 10.46 -4.40
N LEU A 78 0.06 11.55 -3.65
CA LEU A 78 -1.15 11.78 -2.88
C LEU A 78 -2.34 11.96 -3.82
N SER A 79 -3.41 11.24 -3.54
CA SER A 79 -4.67 11.28 -4.28
C SER A 79 -5.85 11.34 -3.30
N PRO A 80 -7.05 11.72 -3.75
CA PRO A 80 -8.26 11.56 -2.94
C PRO A 80 -8.43 10.12 -2.46
N SER A 81 -9.15 9.94 -1.35
CA SER A 81 -9.50 8.61 -0.85
C SER A 81 -10.28 7.80 -1.89
N ASN A 82 -10.02 6.51 -1.94
CA ASN A 82 -10.78 5.56 -2.78
C ASN A 82 -12.15 5.24 -2.19
N PHE A 83 -12.39 5.67 -0.97
CA PHE A 83 -13.64 5.41 -0.26
C PHE A 83 -14.45 6.70 -0.10
N LYS A 84 -15.77 6.57 -0.20
CA LYS A 84 -16.70 7.64 0.14
C LYS A 84 -16.67 7.89 1.64
N ILE A 85 -16.96 9.12 2.06
CA ILE A 85 -16.94 9.48 3.49
C ILE A 85 -18.36 9.42 4.01
N TRP A 86 -18.63 8.47 4.89
CA TRP A 86 -19.86 8.43 5.66
C TRP A 86 -19.82 9.43 6.82
N ARG A 87 -20.77 10.39 6.84
CA ARG A 87 -20.91 11.42 7.88
C ARG A 87 -22.25 11.32 8.56
N GLY A 88 -22.48 10.24 9.29
CA GLY A 88 -23.75 9.95 9.93
C GLY A 88 -24.28 11.05 10.85
N ASN A 89 -23.40 11.89 11.39
CA ASN A 89 -23.79 13.02 12.27
C ASN A 89 -24.13 14.30 11.50
N GLU A 90 -23.92 14.35 10.20
CA GLU A 90 -24.12 15.53 9.34
C GLU A 90 -25.19 15.26 8.26
N ILE A 91 -26.11 14.33 8.52
CA ILE A 91 -27.16 13.98 7.56
C ILE A 91 -28.22 15.07 7.55
N THR A 92 -28.50 15.61 6.37
CA THR A 92 -29.57 16.56 6.08
C THR A 92 -30.49 16.00 4.99
N GLU A 93 -31.65 16.61 4.78
CA GLU A 93 -32.54 16.20 3.68
C GLU A 93 -31.85 16.32 2.31
N GLU A 94 -30.96 17.32 2.16
CA GLU A 94 -30.26 17.58 0.90
C GLU A 94 -29.16 16.53 0.58
N ASN A 95 -28.49 15.99 1.61
CA ASN A 95 -27.38 15.04 1.42
C ASN A 95 -27.74 13.58 1.75
N LEU A 96 -28.97 13.31 2.16
CA LEU A 96 -29.42 11.98 2.61
C LEU A 96 -29.13 10.90 1.57
N VAL A 97 -29.45 11.15 0.30
CA VAL A 97 -29.26 10.16 -0.78
C VAL A 97 -27.77 9.87 -0.99
N GLU A 98 -26.93 10.91 -0.99
CA GLU A 98 -25.47 10.76 -1.11
C GLU A 98 -24.90 9.98 0.08
N GLN A 99 -25.37 10.28 1.29
CA GLN A 99 -24.91 9.57 2.48
C GLN A 99 -25.38 8.11 2.51
N LEU A 100 -26.59 7.81 2.08
CA LEU A 100 -27.06 6.43 1.94
C LEU A 100 -26.27 5.65 0.90
N ASP A 101 -25.95 6.26 -0.25
CA ASP A 101 -25.09 5.64 -1.25
C ASP A 101 -23.65 5.44 -0.73
N ALA A 102 -23.10 6.39 0.04
CA ALA A 102 -21.80 6.22 0.67
C ALA A 102 -21.78 5.08 1.70
N PHE A 103 -22.89 4.80 2.34
CA PHE A 103 -23.04 3.69 3.28
C PHE A 103 -23.17 2.33 2.57
N THR A 104 -23.97 2.26 1.51
CA THR A 104 -24.22 1.01 0.76
C THR A 104 -23.11 0.67 -0.21
N ASN A 105 -22.50 1.68 -0.82
CA ASN A 105 -21.43 1.55 -1.82
C ASN A 105 -20.23 2.41 -1.42
N PRO A 106 -19.44 1.98 -0.44
CA PRO A 106 -18.35 2.81 0.12
C PRO A 106 -17.20 3.03 -0.85
N VAL A 107 -17.02 2.20 -1.86
CA VAL A 107 -15.96 2.32 -2.85
C VAL A 107 -16.37 3.29 -3.96
N ARG A 108 -15.47 4.21 -4.33
CA ARG A 108 -15.68 5.11 -5.47
C ARG A 108 -15.50 4.36 -6.79
N GLU A 109 -16.29 4.67 -7.80
CA GLU A 109 -16.26 3.99 -9.12
C GLU A 109 -14.89 4.03 -9.81
N GLU A 110 -14.17 5.14 -9.64
CA GLU A 110 -12.84 5.35 -10.26
C GLU A 110 -11.70 4.68 -9.48
N SER A 111 -11.98 3.99 -8.39
CA SER A 111 -10.97 3.42 -7.50
C SER A 111 -10.26 2.25 -8.14
N LYS A 112 -8.93 2.24 -8.02
CA LYS A 112 -8.08 1.13 -8.45
C LYS A 112 -7.72 0.27 -7.25
N LYS A 113 -7.70 -1.05 -7.44
CA LYS A 113 -7.36 -2.03 -6.38
C LYS A 113 -6.04 -1.72 -5.70
N GLU A 114 -5.01 -1.38 -6.48
CA GLU A 114 -3.71 -1.01 -5.93
C GLU A 114 -3.77 0.20 -5.02
N ASN A 115 -4.53 1.24 -5.40
CA ASN A 115 -4.69 2.44 -4.59
C ASN A 115 -5.45 2.13 -3.31
N MET A 116 -6.53 1.33 -3.39
CA MET A 116 -7.26 0.85 -2.21
C MET A 116 -6.36 0.06 -1.26
N LEU A 117 -5.54 -0.85 -1.80
CA LEU A 117 -4.59 -1.64 -1.02
C LEU A 117 -3.67 -0.74 -0.18
N PHE A 118 -3.00 0.23 -0.82
CA PHE A 118 -2.10 1.14 -0.10
C PHE A 118 -2.83 2.04 0.90
N GLU A 119 -4.03 2.50 0.58
CA GLU A 119 -4.85 3.27 1.51
C GLU A 119 -5.24 2.44 2.74
N LEU A 120 -5.62 1.19 2.57
CA LEU A 120 -5.98 0.28 3.65
C LEU A 120 -4.78 -0.09 4.51
N ILE A 121 -3.62 -0.30 3.91
CA ILE A 121 -2.36 -0.51 4.64
C ILE A 121 -2.08 0.66 5.58
N LEU A 122 -2.17 1.91 5.08
CA LEU A 122 -2.00 3.11 5.89
C LEU A 122 -3.05 3.23 7.00
N LYS A 123 -4.33 3.05 6.68
CA LYS A 123 -5.43 3.11 7.64
C LYS A 123 -5.36 2.02 8.71
N ALA A 124 -4.76 0.88 8.38
CA ALA A 124 -4.51 -0.19 9.33
C ALA A 124 -3.30 0.06 10.25
N GLY A 125 -2.52 1.13 10.00
CA GLY A 125 -1.35 1.51 10.80
C GLY A 125 -0.05 0.84 10.37
N TYR A 126 0.00 0.24 9.19
CA TYR A 126 1.20 -0.36 8.62
C TYR A 126 1.95 0.61 7.71
N LEU A 127 3.24 0.35 7.50
CA LEU A 127 4.07 1.20 6.65
C LEU A 127 3.90 0.82 5.17
N LEU A 128 3.94 1.82 4.29
CA LEU A 128 3.92 1.58 2.85
C LEU A 128 5.18 0.83 2.34
N THR A 129 6.23 0.80 3.16
CA THR A 129 7.46 0.05 2.89
C THR A 129 7.40 -1.39 3.35
N ASP A 130 6.40 -1.79 4.13
CA ASP A 130 6.25 -3.16 4.57
C ASP A 130 6.14 -4.11 3.39
N LYS A 131 6.62 -5.33 3.57
CA LYS A 131 6.60 -6.35 2.53
C LYS A 131 5.15 -6.74 2.24
N ILE A 132 4.78 -6.72 0.97
CA ILE A 132 3.48 -7.17 0.49
C ILE A 132 3.71 -8.45 -0.32
N GLU A 133 3.07 -9.53 0.06
CA GLU A 133 3.03 -10.79 -0.68
C GLU A 133 1.67 -10.94 -1.34
N VAL A 134 1.67 -11.08 -2.65
CA VAL A 134 0.45 -11.34 -3.42
C VAL A 134 0.16 -12.82 -3.38
N LYS A 135 -0.96 -13.19 -2.80
CA LYS A 135 -1.49 -14.56 -2.83
C LYS A 135 -2.58 -14.65 -3.91
N GLU A 136 -3.14 -15.83 -4.11
CA GLU A 136 -4.11 -16.08 -5.18
C GLU A 136 -5.25 -15.05 -5.20
N LYS A 137 -5.80 -14.67 -4.04
CA LYS A 137 -7.00 -13.79 -3.91
C LYS A 137 -6.89 -12.75 -2.80
N PHE A 138 -5.75 -12.63 -2.16
CA PHE A 138 -5.55 -11.65 -1.09
C PHE A 138 -4.09 -11.20 -1.02
N TYR A 139 -3.87 -10.11 -0.32
CA TYR A 139 -2.57 -9.52 -0.05
C TYR A 139 -2.19 -9.77 1.40
N ALA A 140 -1.01 -10.35 1.63
CA ALA A 140 -0.44 -10.51 2.96
C ALA A 140 0.64 -9.45 3.19
N VAL A 141 0.47 -8.63 4.21
CA VAL A 141 1.32 -7.48 4.52
C VAL A 141 2.06 -7.74 5.82
N ASN A 142 3.30 -7.28 5.91
CA ASN A 142 4.16 -7.41 7.09
C ASN A 142 4.21 -8.87 7.59
N ASN A 143 4.73 -9.77 6.76
CA ASN A 143 4.83 -11.19 7.07
C ASN A 143 3.49 -11.88 7.41
N GLY A 144 2.38 -11.37 6.88
CA GLY A 144 1.05 -11.93 7.07
C GLY A 144 0.30 -11.42 8.30
N GLU A 145 0.82 -10.45 9.03
CA GLU A 145 0.09 -9.84 10.16
C GLU A 145 -1.21 -9.17 9.74
N LEU A 146 -1.21 -8.52 8.57
CA LEU A 146 -2.41 -7.94 7.96
C LEU A 146 -2.71 -8.67 6.66
N ILE A 147 -3.95 -9.09 6.51
CA ILE A 147 -4.48 -9.62 5.24
C ILE A 147 -5.54 -8.66 4.70
N ILE A 148 -5.45 -8.37 3.40
CA ILE A 148 -6.41 -7.52 2.68
C ILE A 148 -6.95 -8.31 1.49
N ALA A 149 -8.27 -8.52 1.44
CA ALA A 149 -8.96 -9.18 0.32
C ALA A 149 -9.90 -8.19 -0.37
N LEU A 150 -9.68 -7.95 -1.68
CA LEU A 150 -10.38 -6.94 -2.47
C LEU A 150 -11.08 -7.50 -3.71
N GLU A 151 -11.04 -8.82 -3.93
CA GLU A 151 -11.53 -9.41 -5.18
C GLU A 151 -12.67 -10.40 -4.98
N GLU A 152 -12.51 -11.29 -4.02
CA GLU A 152 -13.41 -12.40 -3.81
C GLU A 152 -13.32 -12.89 -2.37
N MET A 153 -14.45 -13.33 -1.81
CA MET A 153 -14.49 -14.06 -0.55
C MET A 153 -15.35 -15.32 -0.73
N ASN A 154 -14.81 -16.46 -0.37
CA ASN A 154 -15.49 -17.75 -0.33
C ASN A 154 -14.90 -18.62 0.79
N GLU A 155 -15.52 -19.76 1.09
CA GLU A 155 -15.11 -20.65 2.18
C GLU A 155 -13.64 -21.09 2.08
N LYS A 156 -13.14 -21.37 0.85
CA LYS A 156 -11.76 -21.76 0.62
C LYS A 156 -10.78 -20.64 0.97
N ILE A 157 -11.08 -19.41 0.53
CA ILE A 157 -10.23 -18.22 0.81
C ILE A 157 -10.25 -17.93 2.31
N ILE A 158 -11.41 -17.98 2.95
CA ILE A 158 -11.56 -17.79 4.40
C ILE A 158 -10.73 -18.82 5.16
N GLY A 159 -10.79 -20.10 4.79
CA GLY A 159 -9.97 -21.16 5.38
C GLY A 159 -8.47 -20.91 5.22
N ASN A 160 -8.03 -20.45 4.05
CA ASN A 160 -6.62 -20.09 3.81
C ASN A 160 -6.18 -18.90 4.67
N ILE A 161 -7.04 -17.88 4.81
CA ILE A 161 -6.77 -16.72 5.66
C ILE A 161 -6.66 -17.12 7.13
N ILE A 162 -7.61 -17.90 7.63
CA ILE A 162 -7.59 -18.38 9.03
C ILE A 162 -6.33 -19.23 9.28
N SER A 163 -5.96 -20.09 8.34
CA SER A 163 -4.76 -20.93 8.45
C SER A 163 -3.47 -20.12 8.50
N ALA A 164 -3.45 -18.93 7.92
CA ALA A 164 -2.32 -18.00 7.98
C ALA A 164 -2.20 -17.26 9.32
N GLN A 165 -3.21 -17.33 10.18
CA GLN A 165 -3.26 -16.72 11.51
C GLN A 165 -2.86 -15.23 11.55
N PRO A 166 -3.47 -14.36 10.73
CA PRO A 166 -3.17 -12.94 10.75
C PRO A 166 -3.68 -12.29 12.04
N LYS A 167 -3.13 -11.13 12.39
CA LYS A 167 -3.66 -10.30 13.48
C LYS A 167 -4.93 -9.57 13.05
N LYS A 168 -4.97 -9.13 11.79
CA LYS A 168 -6.06 -8.35 11.22
C LYS A 168 -6.38 -8.77 9.79
N VAL A 169 -7.67 -8.76 9.47
CA VAL A 169 -8.18 -8.98 8.12
C VAL A 169 -9.11 -7.82 7.74
N ILE A 170 -8.91 -7.26 6.57
CA ILE A 170 -9.77 -6.22 6.00
C ILE A 170 -10.27 -6.69 4.64
N THR A 171 -11.57 -6.56 4.40
CA THR A 171 -12.19 -6.90 3.13
C THR A 171 -13.29 -5.91 2.76
N LEU A 172 -13.74 -5.94 1.52
CA LEU A 172 -14.87 -5.14 1.08
C LEU A 172 -16.17 -5.86 1.44
N ASP A 173 -17.15 -5.10 1.91
CA ASP A 173 -18.47 -5.63 2.30
C ASP A 173 -19.21 -6.24 1.11
N ASN A 174 -19.08 -5.63 -0.06
CA ASN A 174 -19.72 -6.09 -1.30
C ASN A 174 -19.25 -7.46 -1.78
N LEU A 175 -18.14 -8.01 -1.25
CA LEU A 175 -17.69 -9.37 -1.57
C LEU A 175 -18.58 -10.45 -0.92
N PHE A 176 -19.49 -10.06 -0.05
CA PHE A 176 -20.50 -10.92 0.57
C PHE A 176 -21.92 -10.67 0.04
N THR A 177 -22.06 -9.84 -1.01
CA THR A 177 -23.38 -9.55 -1.60
C THR A 177 -24.13 -10.85 -1.91
N ASP A 178 -25.40 -10.90 -1.56
CA ASP A 178 -26.29 -12.07 -1.68
C ASP A 178 -25.87 -13.31 -0.88
N ASN A 179 -24.92 -13.18 0.06
CA ASN A 179 -24.47 -14.29 0.90
C ASN A 179 -24.24 -13.86 2.37
N ASP A 180 -25.29 -13.41 3.02
CA ASP A 180 -25.26 -12.99 4.43
C ASP A 180 -24.82 -14.12 5.37
N GLN A 181 -25.12 -15.37 5.03
CA GLN A 181 -24.70 -16.53 5.80
C GLN A 181 -23.16 -16.67 5.78
N LEU A 182 -22.54 -16.53 4.64
CA LEU A 182 -21.08 -16.57 4.52
C LEU A 182 -20.45 -15.45 5.33
N LYS A 183 -21.00 -14.23 5.26
CA LYS A 183 -20.53 -13.08 6.04
C LYS A 183 -20.60 -13.34 7.54
N ALA A 184 -21.78 -13.76 8.03
CA ALA A 184 -21.97 -14.05 9.45
C ALA A 184 -21.03 -15.17 9.95
N ASN A 185 -20.90 -16.26 9.19
CA ASN A 185 -19.99 -17.36 9.52
C ASN A 185 -18.53 -16.89 9.52
N THR A 186 -18.12 -16.03 8.57
CA THR A 186 -16.76 -15.48 8.52
C THR A 186 -16.46 -14.67 9.77
N VAL A 187 -17.38 -13.77 10.17
CA VAL A 187 -17.20 -12.95 11.38
C VAL A 187 -17.03 -13.84 12.61
N LEU A 188 -17.86 -14.89 12.76
CA LEU A 188 -17.76 -15.81 13.89
C LEU A 188 -16.45 -16.58 13.90
N GLN A 189 -16.04 -17.19 12.78
CA GLN A 189 -14.81 -17.94 12.65
C GLN A 189 -13.57 -17.07 12.94
N MET A 190 -13.53 -15.83 12.41
CA MET A 190 -12.43 -14.89 12.66
C MET A 190 -12.36 -14.51 14.15
N LYS A 191 -13.53 -14.26 14.77
CA LYS A 191 -13.61 -13.95 16.20
C LYS A 191 -13.15 -15.12 17.06
N ASP A 192 -13.57 -16.35 16.75
CA ASP A 192 -13.18 -17.56 17.49
C ASP A 192 -11.68 -17.84 17.42
N THR A 193 -11.04 -17.43 16.33
CA THR A 193 -9.59 -17.55 16.13
C THR A 193 -8.80 -16.32 16.62
N GLY A 194 -9.47 -15.30 17.18
CA GLY A 194 -8.85 -14.09 17.72
C GLY A 194 -8.35 -13.11 16.67
N ILE A 195 -8.88 -13.20 15.44
CA ILE A 195 -8.52 -12.31 14.32
C ILE A 195 -9.42 -11.06 14.33
N ASP A 196 -8.81 -9.85 14.29
CA ASP A 196 -9.54 -8.58 14.11
C ASP A 196 -10.05 -8.48 12.66
N PHE A 197 -11.31 -8.81 12.45
CA PHE A 197 -11.94 -8.81 11.13
C PHE A 197 -12.77 -7.56 10.90
N LYS A 198 -12.55 -6.89 9.76
CA LYS A 198 -13.29 -5.67 9.37
C LYS A 198 -13.73 -5.72 7.91
N THR A 199 -14.97 -5.31 7.67
CA THR A 199 -15.51 -5.01 6.34
C THR A 199 -15.58 -3.50 6.13
N ILE A 200 -15.45 -3.05 4.88
CA ILE A 200 -15.56 -1.65 4.45
C ILE A 200 -16.59 -1.58 3.35
#